data_87d18d2233644c06f360ee1a4a2b7572
#
_entry.id   87d18d2233644c06f360ee1a4a2b7572
#
_cell.length_a   1.000
_cell.length_b   1.000
_cell.length_c   1.000
_cell.angle_alpha   90.00
_cell.angle_beta   90.00
_cell.angle_gamma   90.00
#
_symmetry.space_group_name_H-M   'P 1'
#
loop_
_entity.id
_entity.type
_entity.pdbx_description
1 polymer ?
#
loop_
_entity_poly.entity_id
_entity_poly.type
_entity_poly.pdbx_seq_one_letter_code
_entity_poly.pdbx_strand_id
1 'polypeptide(L)'
;MSITHAIVNRCVAMVHVEDVEAAAKFYELLGFQAESRYVRDDGITNFVGLRSDQAELFLARSSGPIVPSQQAVLFYMYTSNVRALREHLLAQGLEDGGIPPGFRKRGHEGHMPERHAVYSLCHPFYMPEGELRVQDLDGYTLLIGQLEP
;
A
#
# COMPACT_ATOMS: atom_id res chain seq x y z
N MET A 1 -25.68 35.04 11.71
CA MET A 1 -24.39 34.70 12.28
C MET A 1 -23.94 33.35 11.75
N SER A 2 -22.79 33.30 11.19
CA SER A 2 -22.27 32.01 10.75
C SER A 2 -21.69 31.26 11.97
N ILE A 3 -22.04 30.00 12.07
CA ILE A 3 -21.48 29.13 13.07
C ILE A 3 -20.27 28.45 12.42
N THR A 4 -19.11 28.68 12.99
CA THR A 4 -17.92 27.98 12.55
C THR A 4 -17.95 26.59 13.16
N HIS A 5 -18.16 25.60 12.32
CA HIS A 5 -18.10 24.22 12.74
C HIS A 5 -16.67 23.73 12.61
N ALA A 6 -16.18 23.10 13.69
CA ALA A 6 -14.92 22.40 13.64
C ALA A 6 -15.16 21.09 12.89
N ILE A 7 -14.77 21.06 11.64
CA ILE A 7 -14.90 19.86 10.80
C ILE A 7 -13.52 19.28 10.50
N VAL A 8 -13.47 17.99 10.25
CA VAL A 8 -12.26 17.36 9.73
C VAL A 8 -12.20 17.64 8.23
N ASN A 9 -11.14 18.29 7.78
CA ASN A 9 -10.97 18.68 6.37
C ASN A 9 -9.81 17.98 5.68
N ARG A 10 -9.10 17.11 6.39
CA ARG A 10 -8.02 16.30 5.84
C ARG A 10 -7.84 15.08 6.71
N CYS A 11 -7.61 13.94 6.07
CA CYS A 11 -7.32 12.70 6.77
C CYS A 11 -6.16 11.99 6.05
N VAL A 12 -5.17 11.58 6.83
CA VAL A 12 -4.03 10.82 6.31
C VAL A 12 -3.92 9.55 7.15
N ALA A 13 -3.85 8.40 6.49
CA ALA A 13 -3.60 7.16 7.18
C ALA A 13 -2.17 7.13 7.72
N MET A 14 -2.01 6.77 8.99
CA MET A 14 -0.71 6.54 9.59
C MET A 14 -0.63 5.08 9.97
N VAL A 15 0.35 4.38 9.44
CA VAL A 15 0.50 2.94 9.67
C VAL A 15 1.81 2.64 10.38
N HIS A 16 1.76 1.67 11.28
CA HIS A 16 2.96 1.19 11.94
C HIS A 16 3.68 0.21 11.04
N VAL A 17 4.98 0.41 10.90
CA VAL A 17 5.86 -0.45 10.11
C VAL A 17 7.08 -0.83 10.94
N GLU A 18 7.69 -1.93 10.60
CA GLU A 18 8.86 -2.42 11.33
C GLU A 18 10.09 -1.55 11.09
N ASP A 19 10.34 -1.22 9.83
CA ASP A 19 11.48 -0.39 9.40
C ASP A 19 10.95 0.72 8.50
N VAL A 20 10.95 1.94 9.01
CA VAL A 20 10.35 3.09 8.32
C VAL A 20 11.06 3.41 7.01
N GLU A 21 12.41 3.37 7.00
CA GLU A 21 13.15 3.69 5.77
C GLU A 21 12.97 2.60 4.71
N ALA A 22 12.94 1.34 5.10
CA ALA A 22 12.68 0.24 4.17
C ALA A 22 11.26 0.34 3.60
N ALA A 23 10.27 0.65 4.43
CA ALA A 23 8.91 0.84 4.00
C ALA A 23 8.79 2.05 3.05
N ALA A 24 9.43 3.18 3.37
CA ALA A 24 9.44 4.35 2.50
C ALA A 24 10.01 4.00 1.13
N LYS A 25 11.08 3.22 1.10
CA LYS A 25 11.71 2.77 -0.14
C LYS A 25 10.78 1.89 -0.97
N PHE A 26 10.02 1.00 -0.31
CA PHE A 26 9.00 0.21 -0.99
C PHE A 26 7.96 1.11 -1.67
N TYR A 27 7.45 2.12 -0.95
CA TYR A 27 6.43 3.01 -1.49
C TYR A 27 6.96 3.91 -2.62
N GLU A 28 8.27 4.11 -2.73
CA GLU A 28 8.86 4.76 -3.90
C GLU A 28 8.53 4.00 -5.20
N LEU A 29 8.39 2.68 -5.14
CA LEU A 29 8.00 1.86 -6.28
C LEU A 29 6.61 2.22 -6.82
N LEU A 30 5.78 2.81 -5.96
CA LEU A 30 4.42 3.23 -6.30
C LEU A 30 4.34 4.73 -6.61
N GLY A 31 5.48 5.43 -6.65
CA GLY A 31 5.55 6.85 -6.93
C GLY A 31 5.57 7.75 -5.72
N PHE A 32 5.52 7.21 -4.51
CA PHE A 32 5.59 8.02 -3.30
C PHE A 32 7.00 8.54 -3.06
N GLN A 33 7.08 9.77 -2.54
CA GLN A 33 8.33 10.38 -2.13
C GLN A 33 8.20 10.91 -0.71
N ALA A 34 9.30 10.84 0.05
CA ALA A 34 9.33 11.36 1.41
C ALA A 34 9.31 12.89 1.38
N GLU A 35 8.36 13.50 2.10
CA GLU A 35 8.27 14.95 2.27
C GLU A 35 8.79 15.38 3.64
N SER A 36 8.61 14.55 4.65
CA SER A 36 9.02 14.85 6.01
C SER A 36 9.57 13.59 6.67
N ARG A 37 10.48 13.79 7.61
CA ARG A 37 11.15 12.68 8.26
C ARG A 37 11.53 13.10 9.67
N TYR A 38 11.29 12.21 10.62
CA TYR A 38 11.77 12.38 11.99
C TYR A 38 12.78 11.27 12.30
N VAL A 39 14.03 11.66 12.51
CA VAL A 39 15.12 10.74 12.83
C VAL A 39 15.53 10.98 14.28
N ARG A 40 15.63 9.91 15.05
CA ARG A 40 16.05 9.95 16.44
C ARG A 40 17.55 10.29 16.53
N ASP A 41 18.00 10.66 17.74
CA ASP A 41 19.40 10.95 17.99
C ASP A 41 20.32 9.76 17.71
N ASP A 42 19.79 8.52 17.84
CA ASP A 42 20.53 7.30 17.54
C ASP A 42 20.54 6.94 16.05
N GLY A 43 19.96 7.78 15.20
CA GLY A 43 19.93 7.56 13.74
C GLY A 43 18.76 6.72 13.25
N ILE A 44 17.88 6.25 14.15
CA ILE A 44 16.70 5.45 13.75
C ILE A 44 15.57 6.39 13.33
N THR A 45 15.01 6.15 12.15
CA THR A 45 13.86 6.91 11.67
C THR A 45 12.57 6.40 12.32
N ASN A 46 11.86 7.30 13.00
CA ASN A 46 10.59 6.99 13.64
C ASN A 46 9.37 7.31 12.79
N PHE A 47 9.50 8.22 11.83
CA PHE A 47 8.38 8.72 11.06
C PHE A 47 8.84 9.20 9.69
N VAL A 48 8.03 8.89 8.67
CA VAL A 48 8.17 9.48 7.33
C VAL A 48 6.78 9.82 6.82
N GLY A 49 6.62 11.03 6.33
CA GLY A 49 5.43 11.42 5.57
C GLY A 49 5.71 11.26 4.08
N LEU A 50 4.84 10.54 3.40
CA LEU A 50 4.96 10.22 1.98
C LEU A 50 3.87 10.90 1.17
N ARG A 51 4.23 11.28 -0.06
CA ARG A 51 3.27 11.83 -1.02
C ARG A 51 3.54 11.28 -2.42
N SER A 52 2.46 10.95 -3.13
CA SER A 52 2.46 10.66 -4.56
C SER A 52 1.26 11.39 -5.16
N ASP A 53 1.51 12.46 -5.92
CA ASP A 53 0.47 13.35 -6.43
C ASP A 53 -0.45 13.82 -5.29
N GLN A 54 -1.71 13.44 -5.27
CA GLN A 54 -2.65 13.81 -4.21
C GLN A 54 -2.72 12.77 -3.08
N ALA A 55 -2.06 11.64 -3.24
CA ALA A 55 -2.05 10.60 -2.23
C ALA A 55 -1.03 10.90 -1.13
N GLU A 56 -1.43 10.67 0.11
CA GLU A 56 -0.56 10.82 1.28
C GLU A 56 -0.61 9.58 2.14
N LEU A 57 0.51 9.26 2.76
CA LEU A 57 0.60 8.15 3.69
C LEU A 57 1.69 8.46 4.72
N PHE A 58 1.39 8.22 6.00
CA PHE A 58 2.37 8.39 7.07
C PHE A 58 2.84 7.02 7.54
N LEU A 59 4.14 6.88 7.70
CA LEU A 59 4.76 5.67 8.23
C LEU A 59 5.34 5.99 9.60
N ALA A 60 4.98 5.20 10.60
CA ALA A 60 5.49 5.34 11.96
C ALA A 60 6.10 4.03 12.41
N ARG A 61 7.23 4.12 13.11
CA ARG A 61 7.91 2.93 13.62
C ARG A 61 7.05 2.21 14.65
N SER A 62 6.89 0.91 14.48
CA SER A 62 6.15 0.08 15.42
C SER A 62 6.91 -0.04 16.74
N SER A 63 6.17 -0.04 17.85
CA SER A 63 6.75 -0.30 19.18
C SER A 63 6.88 -1.78 19.51
N GLY A 64 6.32 -2.64 18.65
CA GLY A 64 6.34 -4.09 18.83
C GLY A 64 6.44 -4.79 17.49
N PRO A 65 6.49 -6.13 17.50
CA PRO A 65 6.60 -6.89 16.26
C PRO A 65 5.37 -6.72 15.37
N ILE A 66 5.61 -6.68 14.07
CA ILE A 66 4.57 -6.66 13.06
C ILE A 66 4.31 -8.10 12.61
N VAL A 67 3.03 -8.47 12.52
CA VAL A 67 2.62 -9.79 12.01
C VAL A 67 1.90 -9.55 10.69
N PRO A 68 2.57 -9.77 9.54
CA PRO A 68 2.01 -9.42 8.21
C PRO A 68 0.64 -10.05 7.94
N SER A 69 0.43 -11.30 8.35
CA SER A 69 -0.84 -12.00 8.11
C SER A 69 -2.02 -11.47 8.93
N GLN A 70 -1.75 -10.59 9.91
CA GLN A 70 -2.78 -10.01 10.78
C GLN A 70 -3.13 -8.58 10.43
N GLN A 71 -2.57 -8.04 9.35
CA GLN A 71 -2.90 -6.69 8.91
C GLN A 71 -4.31 -6.66 8.31
N ALA A 72 -5.18 -5.88 8.92
CA ALA A 72 -6.60 -5.83 8.56
C ALA A 72 -6.99 -4.57 7.79
N VAL A 73 -6.14 -3.56 7.76
CA VAL A 73 -6.42 -2.31 7.06
C VAL A 73 -6.11 -2.48 5.58
N LEU A 74 -7.05 -2.04 4.76
CA LEU A 74 -6.89 -2.02 3.30
C LEU A 74 -6.74 -0.57 2.86
N PHE A 75 -5.82 -0.34 1.93
CA PHE A 75 -5.72 0.96 1.26
C PHE A 75 -6.26 0.82 -0.15
N TYR A 76 -7.12 1.73 -0.54
CA TYR A 76 -7.59 1.78 -1.91
C TYR A 76 -6.93 2.98 -2.60
N MET A 77 -6.21 2.70 -3.66
CA MET A 77 -5.44 3.69 -4.41
C MET A 77 -5.85 3.64 -5.89
N TYR A 78 -5.43 4.64 -6.64
CA TYR A 78 -5.72 4.70 -8.07
C TYR A 78 -4.45 4.98 -8.84
N THR A 79 -4.36 4.42 -10.03
CA THR A 79 -3.27 4.67 -10.98
C THR A 79 -3.87 4.83 -12.36
N SER A 80 -3.17 5.50 -13.24
CA SER A 80 -3.60 5.63 -14.63
C SER A 80 -3.33 4.39 -15.46
N ASN A 81 -2.48 3.46 -14.98
CA ASN A 81 -2.11 2.26 -15.75
C ASN A 81 -1.74 1.11 -14.82
N VAL A 82 -2.73 0.30 -14.44
CA VAL A 82 -2.51 -0.84 -13.52
C VAL A 82 -1.62 -1.91 -14.14
N ARG A 83 -1.70 -2.12 -15.44
CA ARG A 83 -0.89 -3.14 -16.12
C ARG A 83 0.59 -2.77 -16.07
N ALA A 84 0.92 -1.53 -16.41
CA ALA A 84 2.29 -1.04 -16.35
C ALA A 84 2.83 -1.06 -14.92
N LEU A 85 1.98 -0.72 -13.94
CA LEU A 85 2.38 -0.76 -12.54
C LEU A 85 2.71 -2.20 -12.11
N ARG A 86 1.88 -3.17 -12.49
CA ARG A 86 2.15 -4.58 -12.16
C ARG A 86 3.49 -5.05 -12.76
N GLU A 87 3.72 -4.75 -14.02
CA GLU A 87 4.96 -5.12 -14.70
C GLU A 87 6.18 -4.49 -14.00
N HIS A 88 6.05 -3.23 -13.60
CA HIS A 88 7.10 -2.53 -12.87
C HIS A 88 7.41 -3.21 -11.53
N LEU A 89 6.37 -3.54 -10.75
CA LEU A 89 6.56 -4.16 -9.44
C LEU A 89 7.21 -5.54 -9.56
N LEU A 90 6.81 -6.35 -10.54
CA LEU A 90 7.45 -7.63 -10.80
C LEU A 90 8.92 -7.44 -11.17
N ALA A 91 9.23 -6.46 -12.01
CA ALA A 91 10.61 -6.14 -12.40
C ALA A 91 11.46 -5.70 -11.21
N GLN A 92 10.83 -5.10 -10.20
CA GLN A 92 11.51 -4.66 -8.98
C GLN A 92 11.61 -5.77 -7.93
N GLY A 93 11.18 -6.98 -8.24
CA GLY A 93 11.42 -8.15 -7.41
C GLY A 93 10.30 -8.55 -6.46
N LEU A 94 9.10 -7.95 -6.57
CA LEU A 94 7.98 -8.44 -5.80
C LEU A 94 7.61 -9.86 -6.26
N GLU A 95 7.22 -10.70 -5.31
CA GLU A 95 6.77 -12.05 -5.61
C GLU A 95 5.45 -11.98 -6.39
N ASP A 96 5.32 -12.82 -7.43
CA ASP A 96 4.05 -12.96 -8.13
C ASP A 96 3.15 -13.88 -7.29
N GLY A 97 2.12 -13.32 -6.71
CA GLY A 97 1.18 -14.04 -5.86
C GLY A 97 0.14 -14.85 -6.63
N GLY A 98 0.11 -14.68 -7.97
CA GLY A 98 -0.88 -15.34 -8.80
C GLY A 98 -2.29 -14.78 -8.61
N ILE A 99 -3.29 -15.64 -8.67
CA ILE A 99 -4.70 -15.24 -8.51
C ILE A 99 -4.94 -14.68 -7.12
N PRO A 100 -5.55 -13.49 -6.97
CA PRO A 100 -5.81 -12.90 -5.66
C PRO A 100 -6.73 -13.77 -4.80
N PRO A 101 -6.62 -13.66 -3.47
CA PRO A 101 -7.37 -14.51 -2.54
C PRO A 101 -8.88 -14.62 -2.79
N GLY A 102 -9.54 -13.52 -3.07
CA GLY A 102 -11.00 -13.51 -3.30
C GLY A 102 -11.44 -14.12 -4.61
N PHE A 103 -10.52 -14.47 -5.50
CA PHE A 103 -10.80 -14.98 -6.83
C PHE A 103 -10.32 -16.41 -7.04
N ARG A 104 -9.72 -17.02 -6.03
CA ARG A 104 -9.23 -18.39 -6.10
C ARG A 104 -10.40 -19.38 -5.99
N LYS A 105 -10.31 -20.46 -6.76
CA LYS A 105 -11.28 -21.53 -6.64
C LYS A 105 -11.12 -22.25 -5.31
N ARG A 106 -12.24 -22.68 -4.74
CA ARG A 106 -12.24 -23.46 -3.51
C ARG A 106 -11.33 -24.69 -3.66
N GLY A 107 -10.45 -24.89 -2.69
CA GLY A 107 -9.51 -26.00 -2.71
C GLY A 107 -8.20 -25.73 -3.46
N HIS A 108 -8.05 -24.54 -4.04
CA HIS A 108 -6.83 -24.15 -4.76
C HIS A 108 -6.14 -22.95 -4.08
N GLU A 109 -6.12 -22.96 -2.76
CA GLU A 109 -5.55 -21.86 -1.99
C GLU A 109 -4.04 -21.71 -2.20
N GLY A 110 -3.30 -22.81 -2.31
CA GLY A 110 -1.88 -22.80 -2.57
C GLY A 110 -1.09 -21.86 -1.67
N HIS A 111 0.10 -21.49 -2.12
CA HIS A 111 0.94 -20.52 -1.43
C HIS A 111 0.33 -19.12 -1.52
N MET A 112 0.26 -18.46 -0.38
CA MET A 112 -0.25 -17.09 -0.24
C MET A 112 0.83 -16.22 0.37
N PRO A 113 1.51 -15.39 -0.43
CA PRO A 113 2.50 -14.47 0.13
C PRO A 113 1.84 -13.53 1.14
N GLU A 114 2.52 -13.28 2.25
CA GLU A 114 2.04 -12.38 3.29
C GLU A 114 2.52 -10.94 3.11
N ARG A 115 3.58 -10.76 2.35
CA ARG A 115 4.22 -9.46 2.13
C ARG A 115 5.04 -9.46 0.85
N HIS A 116 5.40 -8.27 0.37
CA HIS A 116 6.27 -8.02 -0.78
C HIS A 116 5.82 -8.81 -2.02
N ALA A 117 4.53 -8.68 -2.35
CA ALA A 117 3.93 -9.46 -3.41
C ALA A 117 2.97 -8.61 -4.24
N VAL A 118 2.80 -9.00 -5.50
CA VAL A 118 1.80 -8.43 -6.40
C VAL A 118 1.04 -9.58 -7.05
N TYR A 119 -0.29 -9.44 -7.12
CA TYR A 119 -1.16 -10.47 -7.64
C TYR A 119 -1.54 -10.21 -9.09
N SER A 120 -2.17 -11.20 -9.70
CA SER A 120 -2.69 -11.07 -11.07
C SER A 120 -3.75 -9.99 -11.14
N LEU A 121 -3.78 -9.28 -12.26
CA LEU A 121 -4.76 -8.24 -12.52
C LEU A 121 -6.17 -8.85 -12.59
N CYS A 122 -7.13 -8.21 -11.94
CA CYS A 122 -8.53 -8.59 -11.94
C CYS A 122 -9.40 -7.48 -12.49
N HIS A 123 -10.60 -7.84 -12.95
CA HIS A 123 -11.55 -6.89 -13.52
C HIS A 123 -12.91 -7.05 -12.83
N PRO A 124 -13.02 -6.69 -11.53
CA PRO A 124 -14.31 -6.76 -10.85
C PRO A 124 -15.29 -5.75 -11.44
N PHE A 125 -16.59 -5.98 -11.24
CA PHE A 125 -17.62 -5.13 -11.86
C PHE A 125 -17.48 -3.65 -11.48
N TYR A 126 -16.98 -3.38 -10.28
CA TYR A 126 -16.79 -1.99 -9.78
C TYR A 126 -15.49 -1.36 -10.26
N MET A 127 -14.61 -2.11 -10.91
CA MET A 127 -13.33 -1.61 -11.43
C MET A 127 -13.03 -2.28 -12.78
N PRO A 128 -13.83 -2.02 -13.81
CA PRO A 128 -13.72 -2.75 -15.08
C PRO A 128 -12.39 -2.56 -15.81
N GLU A 129 -11.72 -1.43 -15.60
CA GLU A 129 -10.41 -1.19 -16.23
C GLU A 129 -9.26 -1.91 -15.52
N GLY A 130 -9.51 -2.49 -14.37
CA GLY A 130 -8.56 -3.33 -13.67
C GLY A 130 -8.29 -2.92 -12.24
N GLU A 131 -8.13 -3.92 -11.39
CA GLU A 131 -7.74 -3.77 -10.00
C GLU A 131 -6.54 -4.66 -9.71
N LEU A 132 -5.54 -4.08 -9.07
CA LEU A 132 -4.31 -4.75 -8.69
C LEU A 132 -4.24 -4.86 -7.17
N ARG A 133 -3.89 -6.05 -6.68
CA ARG A 133 -3.64 -6.26 -5.26
C ARG A 133 -2.14 -6.34 -5.02
N VAL A 134 -1.66 -5.56 -4.07
CA VAL A 134 -0.24 -5.52 -3.68
C VAL A 134 -0.16 -5.68 -2.17
N GLN A 135 0.83 -6.42 -1.70
CA GLN A 135 1.14 -6.48 -0.26
C GLN A 135 2.50 -5.87 -0.02
N ASP A 136 2.55 -4.93 0.93
CA ASP A 136 3.79 -4.22 1.24
C ASP A 136 4.71 -5.07 2.13
N LEU A 137 5.79 -4.46 2.62
CA LEU A 137 6.77 -5.18 3.45
C LEU A 137 6.21 -5.61 4.81
N ASP A 138 5.20 -4.91 5.29
CA ASP A 138 4.59 -5.17 6.59
C ASP A 138 3.27 -5.94 6.48
N GLY A 139 2.91 -6.37 5.26
CA GLY A 139 1.70 -7.15 5.01
C GLY A 139 0.45 -6.33 4.79
N TYR A 140 0.53 -5.00 4.75
CA TYR A 140 -0.63 -4.17 4.41
C TYR A 140 -1.05 -4.44 2.98
N THR A 141 -2.35 -4.54 2.77
CA THR A 141 -2.92 -4.78 1.45
C THR A 141 -3.29 -3.47 0.78
N LEU A 142 -2.77 -3.29 -0.42
CA LEU A 142 -3.09 -2.17 -1.29
C LEU A 142 -3.93 -2.69 -2.44
N LEU A 143 -5.12 -2.13 -2.62
CA LEU A 143 -5.94 -2.36 -3.79
C LEU A 143 -5.80 -1.13 -4.68
N ILE A 144 -5.37 -1.33 -5.91
CA ILE A 144 -5.04 -0.23 -6.80
C ILE A 144 -5.88 -0.35 -8.07
N GLY A 145 -6.77 0.60 -8.28
CA GLY A 145 -7.70 0.59 -9.40
C GLY A 145 -7.30 1.56 -10.50
N GLN A 146 -7.83 1.32 -11.68
CA GLN A 146 -7.73 2.22 -12.82
C GLN A 146 -9.14 2.65 -13.21
N LEU A 147 -9.41 3.95 -13.13
CA LEU A 147 -10.76 4.48 -13.41
C LEU A 147 -11.05 4.63 -14.89
N GLU A 148 -10.03 4.97 -15.68
CA GLU A 148 -10.21 5.26 -17.11
C GLU A 148 -9.34 4.35 -17.98
N PRO A 149 -9.81 4.02 -19.22
CA PRO A 149 -9.03 3.19 -20.14
C PRO A 149 -7.67 3.78 -20.52
#